data_4740f7b90d770fed12bbba507407243d
#
_entry.id   4740f7b90d770fed12bbba507407243d
#
_cell.length_a   1.000
_cell.length_b   1.000
_cell.length_c   1.000
_cell.angle_alpha   90.00
_cell.angle_beta   90.00
_cell.angle_gamma   90.00
#
_symmetry.space_group_name_H-M   'P 1'
#
loop_
_entity.id
_entity.type
_entity.pdbx_description
1 polymer ?
#
loop_
_entity_poly.entity_id
_entity_poly.type
_entity_poly.pdbx_seq_one_letter_code
_entity_poly.pdbx_strand_id
1 'polypeptide(L)'
;MALTSYICFNCRNSYRLKTSLRNFSTTRPYRDLLRPATAPKPTPDVKHIRQNADLYAQNCIDRNYVAHAGHPSKIQQLSEEARQLDHDLKTPRSRIKQLEKTIAKLHIATRQGTDGNTNEKDLSPSEELAELKSEAQRLKDDSQSMTERKATCTEEINRLALSLPNLSSPFTPIGHDPTLVQYLNFNAQEPPTWTRQSPTELQARSHVTIGTELKLLDFTSSATTTGWGWYFLINEGAMLEQALVQYALSTARRRGWKTVAPPSIVYSYIAEACGFQPRDAHNEQQIWSIEQNERDKNTKPQRSLTGTAEIPLAAMYAGRDMNASELPIKLVGASRCYRAEAGSRGVDTKGLYRVHEFTKVELFGWADSVDGAVPSSDDMFNELLDMQMEILTALNLPCRVLEMPSGDLGASATRKRDIEALFPSRLRAASGGAATPVDPEIHYLESAWGEVTSASICTDYQSRRLAARVRGGGAKESRFPHTVNGTAMAVPRVLAAILENGWDAERGVVVIPEVLRPWMDGMESIGRS
;
A
#
# COMPACT_ATOMS: atom_id res chain seq x y z
N MET A 1 -23.60 17.05 -56.41
CA MET A 1 -22.22 17.43 -56.80
C MET A 1 -21.27 16.67 -55.92
N ALA A 2 -20.44 15.84 -56.56
CA ALA A 2 -19.63 14.84 -55.91
C ALA A 2 -18.37 15.44 -55.26
N LEU A 3 -18.05 15.03 -54.04
CA LEU A 3 -16.78 15.29 -53.40
C LEU A 3 -15.87 14.08 -53.66
N THR A 4 -14.88 14.31 -54.49
CA THR A 4 -13.81 13.36 -54.86
C THR A 4 -12.82 13.18 -53.74
N SER A 5 -12.69 11.93 -53.28
CA SER A 5 -11.63 11.46 -52.40
C SER A 5 -10.31 11.36 -53.16
N TYR A 6 -9.26 12.01 -52.66
CA TYR A 6 -7.88 11.74 -53.08
C TYR A 6 -7.33 10.54 -52.35
N ILE A 7 -7.18 9.42 -53.07
CA ILE A 7 -6.43 8.24 -52.63
C ILE A 7 -5.06 8.28 -53.33
N CYS A 8 -4.01 8.39 -52.57
CA CYS A 8 -2.64 8.28 -53.04
C CYS A 8 -2.34 6.85 -53.50
N PHE A 9 -2.05 6.70 -54.79
CA PHE A 9 -1.70 5.43 -55.48
C PHE A 9 -0.18 5.24 -55.45
N ASN A 10 0.43 4.83 -54.31
CA ASN A 10 1.76 4.21 -54.29
C ASN A 10 2.12 3.71 -52.88
N CYS A 11 1.62 2.57 -52.49
CA CYS A 11 2.21 1.71 -51.44
C CYS A 11 1.58 0.31 -51.51
N ARG A 12 1.73 -0.36 -52.67
CA ARG A 12 1.65 -1.83 -52.71
C ARG A 12 3.06 -2.36 -52.55
N ASN A 13 3.47 -2.61 -51.31
CA ASN A 13 4.52 -3.57 -51.04
C ASN A 13 4.10 -4.51 -49.94
N SER A 14 3.97 -5.76 -50.33
CA SER A 14 3.62 -6.93 -49.57
C SER A 14 4.52 -7.09 -48.33
N TYR A 15 4.01 -6.80 -47.15
CA TYR A 15 4.56 -7.36 -45.92
C TYR A 15 3.80 -8.66 -45.58
N ARG A 16 4.41 -9.80 -45.91
CA ARG A 16 4.08 -11.08 -45.31
C ARG A 16 4.29 -10.93 -43.79
N LEU A 17 3.20 -10.82 -43.04
CA LEU A 17 3.19 -11.03 -41.60
C LEU A 17 3.62 -12.48 -41.30
N LYS A 18 4.92 -12.68 -41.03
CA LYS A 18 5.34 -13.85 -40.27
C LYS A 18 4.78 -13.68 -38.86
N THR A 19 3.67 -14.35 -38.59
CA THR A 19 3.18 -14.55 -37.22
C THR A 19 4.20 -15.45 -36.50
N SER A 20 5.21 -14.83 -35.94
CA SER A 20 6.00 -15.41 -34.87
C SER A 20 5.11 -15.38 -33.64
N LEU A 21 4.49 -16.50 -33.32
CA LEU A 21 3.96 -16.79 -31.99
C LEU A 21 5.15 -16.74 -31.02
N ARG A 22 5.47 -15.55 -30.52
CA ARG A 22 6.27 -15.43 -29.31
C ARG A 22 5.39 -15.93 -28.18
N ASN A 23 5.69 -17.12 -27.69
CA ASN A 23 5.26 -17.55 -26.39
C ASN A 23 5.71 -16.47 -25.39
N PHE A 24 4.79 -15.60 -25.00
CA PHE A 24 4.98 -14.77 -23.84
C PHE A 24 4.97 -15.71 -22.63
N SER A 25 6.13 -16.14 -22.21
CA SER A 25 6.33 -16.69 -20.87
C SER A 25 5.99 -15.56 -19.88
N THR A 26 4.81 -15.61 -19.32
CA THR A 26 4.24 -14.60 -18.41
C THR A 26 4.77 -14.70 -16.98
N THR A 27 5.84 -15.44 -16.77
CA THR A 27 6.52 -15.48 -15.47
C THR A 27 7.90 -14.85 -15.58
N ARG A 28 7.97 -13.52 -15.59
CA ARG A 28 9.18 -12.89 -15.10
C ARG A 28 9.21 -13.14 -13.59
N PRO A 29 10.27 -13.80 -13.06
CA PRO A 29 10.41 -13.90 -11.62
C PRO A 29 10.38 -12.47 -11.06
N TYR A 30 9.65 -12.29 -9.94
CA TYR A 30 9.63 -11.07 -9.15
C TYR A 30 11.09 -10.70 -8.85
N ARG A 31 11.63 -9.69 -9.54
CA ARG A 31 12.99 -9.23 -9.28
C ARG A 31 12.94 -8.52 -7.94
N ASP A 32 13.60 -9.06 -6.93
CA ASP A 32 13.80 -8.34 -5.68
C ASP A 32 14.35 -6.95 -5.99
N LEU A 33 13.63 -5.94 -5.51
CA LEU A 33 14.05 -4.56 -5.71
C LEU A 33 15.40 -4.36 -5.04
N LEU A 34 16.36 -3.82 -5.79
CA LEU A 34 17.64 -3.40 -5.22
C LEU A 34 17.38 -2.46 -4.04
N ARG A 35 18.01 -2.78 -2.91
CA ARG A 35 17.93 -1.97 -1.68
C ARG A 35 19.28 -1.32 -1.40
N PRO A 36 19.33 -0.06 -0.93
CA PRO A 36 20.58 0.50 -0.41
C PRO A 36 21.15 -0.39 0.70
N ALA A 37 22.47 -0.41 0.86
CA ALA A 37 23.11 -1.16 1.95
C ALA A 37 22.60 -0.75 3.35
N THR A 38 22.11 0.49 3.47
CA THR A 38 21.50 1.05 4.69
C THR A 38 20.01 0.78 4.82
N ALA A 39 19.39 0.11 3.84
CA ALA A 39 17.96 -0.16 3.88
C ALA A 39 17.63 -1.10 5.06
N PRO A 40 16.53 -0.85 5.76
CA PRO A 40 16.08 -1.72 6.84
C PRO A 40 15.78 -3.13 6.31
N LYS A 41 16.15 -4.15 7.07
CA LYS A 41 15.86 -5.55 6.74
C LYS A 41 14.49 -5.92 7.30
N PRO A 42 13.53 -6.29 6.45
CA PRO A 42 12.22 -6.74 6.92
C PRO A 42 12.34 -7.97 7.84
N THR A 43 11.48 -8.02 8.84
CA THR A 43 11.40 -9.13 9.82
C THR A 43 9.97 -9.65 9.94
N PRO A 44 9.46 -10.40 8.95
CA PRO A 44 8.13 -10.99 9.02
C PRO A 44 8.03 -11.98 10.17
N ASP A 45 6.83 -12.19 10.73
CA ASP A 45 6.64 -13.15 11.81
C ASP A 45 6.50 -14.60 11.29
N VAL A 46 7.62 -15.13 10.79
CA VAL A 46 7.69 -16.49 10.25
C VAL A 46 7.27 -17.53 11.31
N LYS A 47 7.52 -17.25 12.60
CA LYS A 47 7.14 -18.16 13.69
C LYS A 47 5.62 -18.27 13.80
N HIS A 48 4.93 -17.14 13.85
CA HIS A 48 3.48 -17.09 13.94
C HIS A 48 2.83 -17.70 12.69
N ILE A 49 3.33 -17.34 11.48
CA ILE A 49 2.84 -17.91 10.21
C ILE A 49 2.95 -19.44 10.21
N ARG A 50 4.10 -19.97 10.60
CA ARG A 50 4.33 -21.42 10.65
C ARG A 50 3.44 -22.15 11.65
N GLN A 51 3.15 -21.52 12.80
CA GLN A 51 2.30 -22.10 13.83
C GLN A 51 0.81 -22.05 13.48
N ASN A 52 0.40 -21.12 12.59
CA ASN A 52 -0.99 -20.85 12.25
C ASN A 52 -1.20 -20.86 10.73
N ALA A 53 -0.60 -21.81 10.01
CA ALA A 53 -0.61 -21.81 8.55
C ALA A 53 -2.02 -21.81 7.95
N ASP A 54 -2.94 -22.59 8.52
CA ASP A 54 -4.34 -22.67 8.06
C ASP A 54 -5.08 -21.35 8.24
N LEU A 55 -4.83 -20.63 9.36
CA LEU A 55 -5.38 -19.30 9.59
C LEU A 55 -4.94 -18.31 8.50
N TYR A 56 -3.65 -18.31 8.16
CA TYR A 56 -3.14 -17.43 7.10
C TYR A 56 -3.63 -17.81 5.72
N ALA A 57 -3.77 -19.11 5.44
CA ALA A 57 -4.32 -19.60 4.18
C ALA A 57 -5.79 -19.17 4.01
N GLN A 58 -6.62 -19.36 5.04
CA GLN A 58 -8.02 -18.92 5.05
C GLN A 58 -8.13 -17.40 4.92
N ASN A 59 -7.33 -16.64 5.68
CA ASN A 59 -7.29 -15.18 5.59
C ASN A 59 -6.92 -14.69 4.18
N CYS A 60 -6.03 -15.38 3.45
CA CYS A 60 -5.74 -15.06 2.05
C CYS A 60 -6.98 -15.24 1.16
N ILE A 61 -7.79 -16.26 1.40
CA ILE A 61 -9.04 -16.52 0.65
C ILE A 61 -10.05 -15.42 0.97
N ASP A 62 -10.30 -15.15 2.26
CA ASP A 62 -11.27 -14.15 2.74
C ASP A 62 -10.95 -12.73 2.27
N ARG A 63 -9.68 -12.46 1.99
CA ARG A 63 -9.18 -11.15 1.55
C ARG A 63 -8.95 -11.03 0.05
N ASN A 64 -9.41 -12.01 -0.73
CA ASN A 64 -9.21 -12.02 -2.19
C ASN A 64 -7.72 -12.08 -2.63
N TYR A 65 -6.85 -12.70 -1.80
CA TYR A 65 -5.45 -13.00 -2.10
C TYR A 65 -5.26 -14.49 -2.39
N VAL A 66 -6.16 -15.12 -3.14
CA VAL A 66 -6.23 -16.57 -3.38
C VAL A 66 -4.91 -17.15 -3.90
N ALA A 67 -4.19 -16.40 -4.75
CA ALA A 67 -2.88 -16.80 -5.27
C ALA A 67 -1.82 -17.03 -4.16
N HIS A 68 -2.00 -16.45 -2.98
CA HIS A 68 -1.08 -16.57 -1.85
C HIS A 68 -1.52 -17.60 -0.81
N ALA A 69 -2.69 -18.22 -0.94
CA ALA A 69 -3.22 -19.16 0.05
C ALA A 69 -2.33 -20.39 0.28
N GLY A 70 -1.53 -20.79 -0.72
CA GLY A 70 -0.55 -21.88 -0.58
C GLY A 70 0.78 -21.49 0.10
N HIS A 71 1.06 -20.20 0.28
CA HIS A 71 2.34 -19.73 0.83
C HIS A 71 2.59 -20.19 2.28
N PRO A 72 1.61 -20.16 3.20
CA PRO A 72 1.84 -20.58 4.59
C PRO A 72 2.29 -22.03 4.71
N SER A 73 1.65 -22.96 3.99
CA SER A 73 2.05 -24.38 3.97
C SER A 73 3.45 -24.57 3.37
N LYS A 74 3.79 -23.78 2.32
CA LYS A 74 5.14 -23.80 1.74
C LYS A 74 6.19 -23.27 2.72
N ILE A 75 5.87 -22.23 3.50
CA ILE A 75 6.73 -21.72 4.57
C ILE A 75 6.97 -22.78 5.64
N GLN A 76 5.95 -23.56 6.03
CA GLN A 76 6.12 -24.69 6.95
C GLN A 76 7.10 -25.72 6.41
N GLN A 77 6.92 -26.18 5.16
CA GLN A 77 7.77 -27.15 4.50
C GLN A 77 9.24 -26.69 4.44
N LEU A 78 9.47 -25.46 3.95
CA LEU A 78 10.81 -24.89 3.84
C LEU A 78 11.46 -24.67 5.21
N SER A 79 10.66 -24.32 6.23
CA SER A 79 11.17 -24.15 7.60
C SER A 79 11.61 -25.48 8.21
N GLU A 80 10.89 -26.57 7.91
CA GLU A 80 11.28 -27.91 8.35
C GLU A 80 12.55 -28.36 7.64
N GLU A 81 12.65 -28.18 6.31
CA GLU A 81 13.85 -28.45 5.52
C GLU A 81 15.06 -27.66 6.06
N ALA A 82 14.90 -26.36 6.32
CA ALA A 82 15.98 -25.53 6.86
C ALA A 82 16.43 -26.00 8.27
N ARG A 83 15.49 -26.48 9.09
CA ARG A 83 15.78 -27.04 10.41
C ARG A 83 16.54 -28.36 10.31
N GLN A 84 16.14 -29.25 9.39
CA GLN A 84 16.83 -30.51 9.15
C GLN A 84 18.26 -30.27 8.66
N LEU A 85 18.44 -29.36 7.67
CA LEU A 85 19.77 -28.97 7.19
C LEU A 85 20.65 -28.39 8.33
N ASP A 86 20.06 -27.62 9.25
CA ASP A 86 20.81 -27.09 10.40
C ASP A 86 21.23 -28.19 11.38
N HIS A 87 20.40 -29.22 11.56
CA HIS A 87 20.73 -30.39 12.34
C HIS A 87 21.87 -31.19 11.68
N ASP A 88 21.75 -31.47 10.38
CA ASP A 88 22.69 -32.27 9.60
C ASP A 88 24.07 -31.60 9.49
N LEU A 89 24.12 -30.29 9.48
CA LEU A 89 25.35 -29.50 9.48
C LEU A 89 26.16 -29.57 10.78
N LYS A 90 25.58 -30.00 11.91
CA LYS A 90 26.28 -30.03 13.22
C LYS A 90 27.44 -31.02 13.23
N THR A 91 27.21 -32.24 12.74
CA THR A 91 28.22 -33.33 12.74
C THR A 91 29.40 -32.99 11.81
N PRO A 92 29.20 -32.67 10.52
CA PRO A 92 30.28 -32.27 9.62
C PRO A 92 31.12 -31.09 10.15
N ARG A 93 30.45 -30.03 10.64
CA ARG A 93 31.14 -28.85 11.21
C ARG A 93 32.00 -29.20 12.43
N SER A 94 31.51 -30.05 13.31
CA SER A 94 32.28 -30.54 14.46
C SER A 94 33.50 -31.36 14.01
N ARG A 95 33.30 -32.25 13.03
CA ARG A 95 34.37 -33.09 12.46
C ARG A 95 35.43 -32.26 11.75
N ILE A 96 35.03 -31.29 10.92
CA ILE A 96 35.95 -30.33 10.26
C ILE A 96 36.83 -29.65 11.33
N LYS A 97 36.23 -29.13 12.41
CA LYS A 97 36.98 -28.46 13.47
C LYS A 97 37.98 -29.41 14.19
N GLN A 98 37.65 -30.68 14.33
CA GLN A 98 38.57 -31.69 14.85
C GLN A 98 39.73 -31.98 13.88
N LEU A 99 39.40 -32.20 12.60
CA LEU A 99 40.38 -32.42 11.54
C LEU A 99 41.35 -31.25 11.40
N GLU A 100 40.86 -30.01 11.39
CA GLU A 100 41.71 -28.82 11.35
C GLU A 100 42.69 -28.73 12.51
N LYS A 101 42.26 -29.10 13.74
CA LYS A 101 43.13 -29.17 14.90
C LYS A 101 44.20 -30.27 14.76
N THR A 102 43.83 -31.44 14.24
CA THR A 102 44.76 -32.57 14.02
C THR A 102 45.77 -32.22 12.94
N ILE A 103 45.31 -31.69 11.82
CA ILE A 103 46.16 -31.22 10.71
C ILE A 103 47.17 -30.18 11.21
N ALA A 104 46.72 -29.21 12.04
CA ALA A 104 47.61 -28.20 12.61
C ALA A 104 48.69 -28.80 13.52
N LYS A 105 48.32 -29.80 14.34
CA LYS A 105 49.30 -30.51 15.23
C LYS A 105 50.32 -31.28 14.39
N LEU A 106 49.90 -32.05 13.37
CA LEU A 106 50.76 -32.79 12.50
C LEU A 106 51.73 -31.88 11.72
N HIS A 107 51.26 -30.74 11.23
CA HIS A 107 52.11 -29.74 10.58
C HIS A 107 53.21 -29.19 11.53
N ILE A 108 52.90 -28.99 12.79
CA ILE A 108 53.88 -28.51 13.80
C ILE A 108 54.91 -29.61 14.05
N ALA A 109 54.47 -30.88 14.25
CA ALA A 109 55.34 -32.03 14.50
C ALA A 109 56.30 -32.28 13.32
N THR A 110 55.79 -32.23 12.09
CA THR A 110 56.59 -32.41 10.87
C THR A 110 57.66 -31.31 10.71
N ARG A 111 57.36 -30.06 11.14
CA ARG A 111 58.33 -28.94 11.10
C ARG A 111 59.39 -29.02 12.20
N GLN A 112 59.11 -29.72 13.33
CA GLN A 112 60.04 -29.84 14.45
C GLN A 112 60.98 -31.04 14.33
N GLY A 113 60.90 -31.87 13.27
CA GLY A 113 61.88 -32.93 12.95
C GLY A 113 61.94 -34.05 13.99
N THR A 114 60.84 -34.37 14.68
CA THR A 114 60.77 -35.51 15.59
C THR A 114 60.60 -36.79 14.75
N ASP A 115 61.70 -37.44 14.40
CA ASP A 115 61.75 -38.81 13.85
C ASP A 115 61.19 -39.76 14.94
N GLY A 116 59.91 -40.10 14.87
CA GLY A 116 59.30 -41.15 15.64
C GLY A 116 59.41 -42.45 14.87
N ASN A 117 60.06 -43.43 15.47
CA ASN A 117 60.23 -44.81 15.04
C ASN A 117 58.84 -45.44 14.76
N THR A 118 58.45 -45.53 13.47
CA THR A 118 57.16 -46.08 13.05
C THR A 118 57.34 -47.55 12.68
N ASN A 119 56.56 -48.44 13.32
CA ASN A 119 56.39 -49.85 12.94
C ASN A 119 55.74 -49.92 11.53
N GLU A 120 56.18 -50.88 10.72
CA GLU A 120 55.91 -51.10 9.29
C GLU A 120 54.42 -51.28 8.87
N LYS A 121 53.45 -50.80 9.63
CA LYS A 121 52.01 -50.87 9.26
C LYS A 121 51.24 -49.55 9.32
N ASP A 122 51.87 -48.47 9.70
CA ASP A 122 51.22 -47.16 9.74
C ASP A 122 51.62 -46.33 8.51
N LEU A 123 50.62 -45.64 7.94
CA LEU A 123 50.80 -44.68 6.84
C LEU A 123 51.91 -43.67 7.18
N SER A 124 52.70 -43.29 6.19
CA SER A 124 53.70 -42.23 6.39
C SER A 124 53.01 -40.93 6.87
N PRO A 125 53.66 -40.13 7.72
CA PRO A 125 53.06 -38.87 8.22
C PRO A 125 52.58 -37.92 7.11
N SER A 126 53.12 -38.03 5.89
CA SER A 126 52.71 -37.28 4.71
C SER A 126 51.43 -37.84 4.08
N GLU A 127 51.24 -39.16 4.09
CA GLU A 127 50.02 -39.81 3.56
C GLU A 127 48.84 -39.60 4.49
N GLU A 128 49.04 -39.75 5.80
CA GLU A 128 48.02 -39.45 6.83
C GLU A 128 47.54 -37.98 6.72
N LEU A 129 48.45 -37.03 6.56
CA LEU A 129 48.14 -35.61 6.35
C LEU A 129 47.34 -35.38 5.08
N ALA A 130 47.65 -36.11 3.98
CA ALA A 130 46.94 -36.02 2.72
C ALA A 130 45.48 -36.54 2.86
N GLU A 131 45.28 -37.67 3.54
CA GLU A 131 43.97 -38.25 3.80
C GLU A 131 43.11 -37.35 4.66
N LEU A 132 43.63 -36.80 5.77
CA LEU A 132 42.93 -35.87 6.65
C LEU A 132 42.53 -34.57 5.90
N LYS A 133 43.40 -34.07 5.02
CA LYS A 133 43.08 -32.90 4.18
C LYS A 133 41.98 -33.22 3.18
N SER A 134 42.01 -34.40 2.55
CA SER A 134 40.99 -34.85 1.60
C SER A 134 39.63 -35.02 2.30
N GLU A 135 39.60 -35.66 3.48
CA GLU A 135 38.38 -35.77 4.30
C GLU A 135 37.84 -34.40 4.67
N ALA A 136 38.69 -33.48 5.14
CA ALA A 136 38.29 -32.14 5.51
C ALA A 136 37.74 -31.35 4.32
N GLN A 137 38.34 -31.49 3.13
CA GLN A 137 37.88 -30.83 1.91
C GLN A 137 36.50 -31.34 1.49
N ARG A 138 36.28 -32.67 1.45
CA ARG A 138 34.99 -33.29 1.11
C ARG A 138 33.90 -32.82 2.08
N LEU A 139 34.17 -32.85 3.40
CA LEU A 139 33.20 -32.37 4.39
C LEU A 139 32.91 -30.87 4.28
N LYS A 140 33.88 -30.06 3.86
CA LYS A 140 33.68 -28.62 3.58
C LYS A 140 32.76 -28.42 2.37
N ASP A 141 32.99 -29.14 1.28
CA ASP A 141 32.18 -29.05 0.06
C ASP A 141 30.73 -29.49 0.34
N ASP A 142 30.52 -30.61 1.05
CA ASP A 142 29.20 -31.08 1.47
C ASP A 142 28.50 -30.04 2.41
N SER A 143 29.25 -29.52 3.39
CA SER A 143 28.73 -28.50 4.32
C SER A 143 28.41 -27.17 3.63
N GLN A 144 29.15 -26.81 2.58
CA GLN A 144 28.86 -25.61 1.79
C GLN A 144 27.56 -25.78 1.03
N SER A 145 27.36 -26.89 0.31
CA SER A 145 26.11 -27.19 -0.40
C SER A 145 24.88 -27.13 0.53
N MET A 146 24.96 -27.77 1.71
CA MET A 146 23.87 -27.71 2.70
C MET A 146 23.65 -26.28 3.22
N THR A 147 24.72 -25.49 3.40
CA THR A 147 24.63 -24.10 3.87
C THR A 147 23.98 -23.21 2.82
N GLU A 148 24.34 -23.38 1.54
CA GLU A 148 23.72 -22.66 0.43
C GLU A 148 22.24 -23.02 0.29
N ARG A 149 21.89 -24.31 0.39
CA ARG A 149 20.49 -24.73 0.35
C ARG A 149 19.68 -24.15 1.52
N LYS A 150 20.24 -24.14 2.75
CA LYS A 150 19.60 -23.49 3.92
C LYS A 150 19.39 -21.99 3.70
N ALA A 151 20.38 -21.30 3.10
CA ALA A 151 20.26 -19.89 2.78
C ALA A 151 19.12 -19.65 1.78
N THR A 152 19.04 -20.45 0.70
CA THR A 152 17.95 -20.41 -0.28
C THR A 152 16.59 -20.64 0.36
N CYS A 153 16.46 -21.64 1.24
CA CYS A 153 15.22 -21.87 2.00
C CYS A 153 14.83 -20.63 2.82
N THR A 154 15.79 -20.02 3.52
CA THR A 154 15.55 -18.85 4.38
C THR A 154 15.11 -17.64 3.55
N GLU A 155 15.74 -17.42 2.42
CA GLU A 155 15.38 -16.33 1.49
C GLU A 155 13.97 -16.51 0.94
N GLU A 156 13.64 -17.72 0.48
CA GLU A 156 12.31 -18.04 -0.04
C GLU A 156 11.23 -17.94 1.05
N ILE A 157 11.50 -18.40 2.28
CA ILE A 157 10.60 -18.23 3.43
C ILE A 157 10.29 -16.74 3.64
N ASN A 158 11.31 -15.88 3.66
CA ASN A 158 11.13 -14.45 3.86
C ASN A 158 10.32 -13.83 2.71
N ARG A 159 10.62 -14.20 1.46
CA ARG A 159 9.89 -13.73 0.28
C ARG A 159 8.40 -14.09 0.35
N LEU A 160 8.09 -15.36 0.65
CA LEU A 160 6.72 -15.83 0.79
C LEU A 160 6.00 -15.15 1.97
N ALA A 161 6.66 -15.00 3.11
CA ALA A 161 6.08 -14.35 4.29
C ALA A 161 5.78 -12.86 4.05
N LEU A 162 6.63 -12.15 3.31
CA LEU A 162 6.44 -10.73 2.98
C LEU A 162 5.31 -10.51 1.97
N SER A 163 4.97 -11.51 1.16
CA SER A 163 3.86 -11.42 0.20
C SER A 163 2.47 -11.63 0.84
N LEU A 164 2.41 -12.16 2.06
CA LEU A 164 1.13 -12.39 2.75
C LEU A 164 0.49 -11.06 3.18
N PRO A 165 -0.84 -10.92 3.02
CA PRO A 165 -1.57 -9.81 3.61
C PRO A 165 -1.61 -9.94 5.12
N ASN A 166 -1.86 -8.83 5.81
CA ASN A 166 -2.08 -8.80 7.25
C ASN A 166 -3.31 -9.65 7.63
N LEU A 167 -3.38 -10.15 8.85
CA LEU A 167 -4.57 -10.84 9.34
C LEU A 167 -5.73 -9.85 9.54
N SER A 168 -6.92 -10.25 9.17
CA SER A 168 -8.13 -9.46 9.42
C SER A 168 -8.46 -9.41 10.91
N SER A 169 -8.91 -8.24 11.38
CA SER A 169 -9.42 -8.06 12.74
C SER A 169 -10.71 -8.87 12.95
N PRO A 170 -11.01 -9.33 14.17
CA PRO A 170 -12.32 -9.91 14.50
C PRO A 170 -13.52 -8.97 14.25
N PHE A 171 -13.27 -7.66 14.19
CA PHE A 171 -14.29 -6.65 13.89
C PHE A 171 -14.52 -6.44 12.39
N THR A 172 -13.69 -7.01 11.53
CA THR A 172 -13.81 -6.88 10.08
C THR A 172 -14.84 -7.88 9.56
N PRO A 173 -15.92 -7.45 8.89
CA PRO A 173 -16.89 -8.36 8.26
C PRO A 173 -16.20 -9.25 7.22
N ILE A 174 -16.50 -10.54 7.22
CA ILE A 174 -15.97 -11.47 6.22
C ILE A 174 -16.84 -11.43 4.97
N GLY A 175 -16.22 -11.27 3.79
CA GLY A 175 -16.91 -11.24 2.51
C GLY A 175 -16.69 -9.94 1.74
N HIS A 176 -17.74 -9.49 1.04
CA HIS A 176 -17.68 -8.33 0.13
C HIS A 176 -18.62 -7.19 0.52
N ASP A 177 -19.55 -7.42 1.47
CA ASP A 177 -20.57 -6.45 1.83
C ASP A 177 -20.10 -5.61 3.02
N PRO A 178 -19.96 -4.28 2.88
CA PRO A 178 -19.65 -3.39 4.00
C PRO A 178 -20.83 -3.27 4.95
N THR A 179 -20.56 -2.91 6.19
CA THR A 179 -21.61 -2.69 7.21
C THR A 179 -21.77 -1.21 7.49
N LEU A 180 -23.00 -0.70 7.40
CA LEU A 180 -23.33 0.67 7.76
C LEU A 180 -23.14 0.88 9.26
N VAL A 181 -22.36 1.91 9.64
CA VAL A 181 -22.14 2.31 11.03
C VAL A 181 -23.04 3.46 11.40
N GLN A 182 -23.05 4.54 10.63
CA GLN A 182 -23.89 5.72 10.85
C GLN A 182 -23.92 6.64 9.63
N TYR A 183 -24.87 7.58 9.66
CA TYR A 183 -24.93 8.71 8.72
C TYR A 183 -24.38 9.99 9.35
N LEU A 184 -23.91 10.92 8.47
CA LEU A 184 -23.51 12.29 8.80
C LEU A 184 -24.28 13.24 7.87
N ASN A 185 -24.89 14.27 8.39
CA ASN A 185 -25.66 15.27 7.61
C ASN A 185 -26.69 14.64 6.64
N PHE A 186 -27.17 13.47 6.96
CA PHE A 186 -28.11 12.72 6.11
C PHE A 186 -29.18 12.03 6.96
N ASN A 187 -30.43 12.18 6.50
CA ASN A 187 -31.58 11.48 7.07
C ASN A 187 -32.20 10.57 5.99
N ALA A 188 -32.21 9.26 6.23
CA ALA A 188 -32.74 8.27 5.29
C ALA A 188 -34.24 8.46 5.02
N GLN A 189 -35.01 8.93 6.03
CA GLN A 189 -36.45 9.19 5.92
C GLN A 189 -36.75 10.49 5.15
N GLU A 190 -35.79 11.42 5.13
CA GLU A 190 -35.91 12.71 4.47
C GLU A 190 -34.67 12.96 3.59
N PRO A 191 -34.47 12.18 2.51
CA PRO A 191 -33.32 12.36 1.64
C PRO A 191 -33.34 13.73 0.94
N PRO A 192 -32.18 14.26 0.54
CA PRO A 192 -32.10 15.56 -0.12
C PRO A 192 -33.07 15.69 -1.30
N THR A 193 -33.68 16.86 -1.46
CA THR A 193 -34.75 17.12 -2.47
C THR A 193 -34.30 16.81 -3.90
N TRP A 194 -33.01 17.01 -4.20
CA TRP A 194 -32.45 16.71 -5.52
C TRP A 194 -32.52 15.21 -5.88
N THR A 195 -32.67 14.29 -4.92
CA THR A 195 -32.83 12.86 -5.21
C THR A 195 -34.08 12.54 -6.04
N ARG A 196 -35.03 13.46 -6.10
CA ARG A 196 -36.28 13.37 -6.87
C ARG A 196 -36.21 14.06 -8.23
N GLN A 197 -35.05 14.66 -8.59
CA GLN A 197 -34.85 15.35 -9.85
C GLN A 197 -34.75 14.35 -11.01
N SER A 198 -35.03 14.84 -12.21
CA SER A 198 -34.88 14.05 -13.44
C SER A 198 -33.40 13.75 -13.74
N PRO A 199 -33.10 12.69 -14.54
CA PRO A 199 -31.72 12.39 -14.94
C PRO A 199 -30.97 13.56 -15.59
N THR A 200 -31.68 14.43 -16.33
CA THR A 200 -31.11 15.62 -16.96
C THR A 200 -30.71 16.66 -15.92
N GLU A 201 -31.56 16.91 -14.93
CA GLU A 201 -31.25 17.84 -13.83
C GLU A 201 -30.10 17.33 -12.97
N LEU A 202 -30.07 16.03 -12.69
CA LEU A 202 -28.95 15.41 -11.95
C LEU A 202 -27.63 15.51 -12.73
N GLN A 203 -27.66 15.33 -14.05
CA GLN A 203 -26.48 15.51 -14.89
C GLN A 203 -26.00 16.98 -14.91
N ALA A 204 -26.92 17.94 -14.87
CA ALA A 204 -26.58 19.37 -14.74
C ALA A 204 -25.90 19.70 -13.40
N ARG A 205 -26.14 18.93 -12.35
CA ARG A 205 -25.47 19.03 -11.05
C ARG A 205 -24.08 18.37 -11.01
N SER A 206 -23.62 17.77 -12.11
CA SER A 206 -22.29 17.15 -12.13
C SER A 206 -21.20 18.20 -11.87
N HIS A 207 -20.23 17.87 -11.01
CA HIS A 207 -19.06 18.71 -10.77
C HIS A 207 -18.29 19.04 -12.06
N VAL A 208 -18.37 18.18 -13.08
CA VAL A 208 -17.78 18.42 -14.41
C VAL A 208 -18.55 19.55 -15.12
N THR A 209 -19.88 19.49 -15.13
CA THR A 209 -20.72 20.52 -15.75
C THR A 209 -20.55 21.87 -15.03
N ILE A 210 -20.80 21.88 -13.71
CA ILE A 210 -20.69 23.06 -12.87
C ILE A 210 -19.28 23.67 -12.95
N GLY A 211 -18.25 22.85 -12.78
CA GLY A 211 -16.86 23.31 -12.78
C GLY A 211 -16.41 23.87 -14.14
N THR A 212 -16.92 23.33 -15.24
CA THR A 212 -16.64 23.86 -16.59
C THR A 212 -17.39 25.16 -16.87
N GLU A 213 -18.68 25.24 -16.53
CA GLU A 213 -19.51 26.43 -16.71
C GLU A 213 -19.01 27.63 -15.90
N LEU A 214 -18.62 27.37 -14.64
CA LEU A 214 -18.04 28.38 -13.75
C LEU A 214 -16.54 28.63 -14.00
N LYS A 215 -15.92 27.91 -14.96
CA LYS A 215 -14.49 28.01 -15.31
C LYS A 215 -13.55 27.69 -14.14
N LEU A 216 -13.94 26.73 -13.29
CA LEU A 216 -13.15 26.23 -12.16
C LEU A 216 -12.27 25.05 -12.56
N LEU A 217 -12.64 24.35 -13.64
CA LEU A 217 -12.02 23.11 -14.13
C LEU A 217 -11.74 23.18 -15.62
N ASP A 218 -10.55 22.73 -16.04
CA ASP A 218 -10.20 22.56 -17.44
C ASP A 218 -9.60 21.17 -17.69
N PHE A 219 -10.42 20.29 -18.25
CA PHE A 219 -10.02 18.97 -18.69
C PHE A 219 -9.45 18.96 -20.12
N THR A 220 -9.79 19.95 -20.94
CA THR A 220 -9.35 20.02 -22.33
C THR A 220 -7.86 20.32 -22.43
N SER A 221 -7.40 21.33 -21.70
CA SER A 221 -5.96 21.66 -21.64
C SER A 221 -5.15 20.54 -20.99
N SER A 222 -5.69 19.87 -19.97
CA SER A 222 -4.98 18.75 -19.34
C SER A 222 -4.87 17.54 -20.26
N ALA A 223 -5.89 17.25 -21.07
CA ALA A 223 -5.84 16.17 -22.07
C ALA A 223 -4.72 16.39 -23.09
N THR A 224 -4.46 17.65 -23.46
CA THR A 224 -3.35 18.01 -24.37
C THR A 224 -1.98 17.94 -23.67
N THR A 225 -1.91 18.32 -22.39
CA THR A 225 -0.66 18.44 -21.64
C THR A 225 -0.15 17.09 -21.15
N THR A 226 -1.04 16.29 -20.56
CA THR A 226 -0.69 15.06 -19.82
C THR A 226 -1.53 13.85 -20.21
N GLY A 227 -2.63 14.04 -20.90
CA GLY A 227 -3.56 12.98 -21.29
C GLY A 227 -4.79 12.90 -20.39
N TRP A 228 -5.52 11.79 -20.51
CA TRP A 228 -6.72 11.52 -19.74
C TRP A 228 -6.40 11.26 -18.25
N GLY A 229 -7.36 11.61 -17.37
CA GLY A 229 -7.23 11.40 -15.93
C GLY A 229 -6.48 12.51 -15.20
N TRP A 230 -6.26 13.65 -15.88
CA TRP A 230 -5.63 14.86 -15.33
C TRP A 230 -6.60 16.04 -15.43
N TYR A 231 -6.34 17.11 -14.69
CA TYR A 231 -7.19 18.30 -14.65
C TYR A 231 -6.38 19.54 -14.25
N PHE A 232 -6.85 20.71 -14.69
CA PHE A 232 -6.44 21.97 -14.09
C PHE A 232 -7.57 22.50 -13.21
N LEU A 233 -7.21 23.01 -12.04
CA LEU A 233 -8.07 23.85 -11.22
C LEU A 233 -7.74 25.32 -11.53
N ILE A 234 -8.75 26.16 -11.68
CA ILE A 234 -8.60 27.54 -12.08
C ILE A 234 -9.32 28.43 -11.08
N ASN A 235 -8.77 29.63 -10.80
CA ASN A 235 -9.35 30.67 -9.94
C ASN A 235 -9.89 30.09 -8.61
N GLU A 236 -11.18 30.27 -8.35
CA GLU A 236 -11.86 29.83 -7.13
C GLU A 236 -11.80 28.30 -6.94
N GLY A 237 -11.69 27.53 -8.02
CA GLY A 237 -11.44 26.09 -7.96
C GLY A 237 -10.08 25.76 -7.33
N ALA A 238 -9.04 26.49 -7.71
CA ALA A 238 -7.70 26.35 -7.12
C ALA A 238 -7.67 26.89 -5.68
N MET A 239 -8.38 28.00 -5.39
CA MET A 239 -8.53 28.50 -4.02
C MET A 239 -9.23 27.49 -3.11
N LEU A 240 -10.28 26.83 -3.60
CA LEU A 240 -11.02 25.81 -2.86
C LEU A 240 -10.15 24.59 -2.54
N GLU A 241 -9.25 24.16 -3.46
CA GLU A 241 -8.25 23.11 -3.15
C GLU A 241 -7.37 23.52 -1.96
N GLN A 242 -6.83 24.76 -2.00
CA GLN A 242 -5.97 25.26 -0.92
C GLN A 242 -6.74 25.42 0.40
N ALA A 243 -7.98 25.90 0.36
CA ALA A 243 -8.86 26.04 1.50
C ALA A 243 -9.11 24.68 2.19
N LEU A 244 -9.42 23.64 1.41
CA LEU A 244 -9.62 22.29 1.91
C LEU A 244 -8.37 21.72 2.59
N VAL A 245 -7.19 21.92 1.97
CA VAL A 245 -5.90 21.50 2.55
C VAL A 245 -5.65 22.21 3.87
N GLN A 246 -5.79 23.53 3.92
CA GLN A 246 -5.51 24.32 5.13
C GLN A 246 -6.51 24.01 6.25
N TYR A 247 -7.77 23.81 5.92
CA TYR A 247 -8.80 23.42 6.88
C TYR A 247 -8.48 22.06 7.52
N ALA A 248 -8.16 21.04 6.72
CA ALA A 248 -7.80 19.71 7.22
C ALA A 248 -6.53 19.74 8.09
N LEU A 249 -5.47 20.43 7.64
CA LEU A 249 -4.24 20.61 8.42
C LEU A 249 -4.49 21.36 9.73
N SER A 250 -5.34 22.39 9.72
CA SER A 250 -5.70 23.16 10.91
C SER A 250 -6.45 22.29 11.93
N THR A 251 -7.40 21.48 11.47
CA THR A 251 -8.16 20.55 12.32
C THR A 251 -7.22 19.52 12.97
N ALA A 252 -6.32 18.92 12.21
CA ALA A 252 -5.33 17.99 12.74
C ALA A 252 -4.39 18.63 13.77
N ARG A 253 -3.88 19.84 13.49
CA ARG A 253 -3.02 20.58 14.44
C ARG A 253 -3.71 20.88 15.77
N ARG A 254 -5.00 21.25 15.75
CA ARG A 254 -5.77 21.49 17.00
C ARG A 254 -5.85 20.23 17.87
N ARG A 255 -5.76 19.04 17.27
CA ARG A 255 -5.74 17.75 17.97
C ARG A 255 -4.32 17.24 18.27
N GLY A 256 -3.29 18.10 18.11
CA GLY A 256 -1.91 17.79 18.45
C GLY A 256 -1.12 16.99 17.41
N TRP A 257 -1.65 16.84 16.18
CA TRP A 257 -0.93 16.19 15.09
C TRP A 257 0.17 17.11 14.54
N LYS A 258 1.39 16.56 14.37
CA LYS A 258 2.55 17.29 13.85
C LYS A 258 2.48 17.39 12.34
N THR A 259 2.53 18.60 11.79
CA THR A 259 2.54 18.81 10.34
C THR A 259 3.90 18.46 9.75
N VAL A 260 3.88 17.71 8.66
CA VAL A 260 5.05 17.28 7.88
C VAL A 260 4.83 17.63 6.40
N ALA A 261 5.84 18.13 5.73
CA ALA A 261 5.88 18.25 4.27
C ALA A 261 6.66 17.05 3.70
N PRO A 262 5.99 15.99 3.25
CA PRO A 262 6.65 14.77 2.82
C PRO A 262 7.18 14.87 1.39
N PRO A 263 8.27 14.12 1.05
CA PRO A 263 8.74 14.01 -0.33
C PRO A 263 7.75 13.23 -1.21
N SER A 264 7.65 13.61 -2.48
CA SER A 264 6.80 12.92 -3.48
C SER A 264 7.47 11.73 -4.16
N ILE A 265 8.80 11.58 -4.01
CA ILE A 265 9.58 10.50 -4.59
C ILE A 265 10.13 9.63 -3.45
N VAL A 266 9.86 8.34 -3.52
CA VAL A 266 10.29 7.35 -2.52
C VAL A 266 11.00 6.18 -3.20
N TYR A 267 11.76 5.39 -2.45
CA TYR A 267 12.20 4.10 -2.93
C TYR A 267 11.01 3.15 -3.06
N SER A 268 10.97 2.39 -4.16
CA SER A 268 9.84 1.48 -4.44
C SER A 268 9.65 0.42 -3.35
N TYR A 269 10.73 -0.06 -2.73
CA TYR A 269 10.64 -1.02 -1.61
C TYR A 269 9.97 -0.43 -0.35
N ILE A 270 9.95 0.89 -0.18
CA ILE A 270 9.22 1.55 0.92
C ILE A 270 7.70 1.49 0.63
N ALA A 271 7.31 1.72 -0.62
CA ALA A 271 5.91 1.58 -1.01
C ALA A 271 5.42 0.13 -0.79
N GLU A 272 6.23 -0.87 -1.18
CA GLU A 272 5.92 -2.28 -0.90
C GLU A 272 5.81 -2.58 0.59
N ALA A 273 6.69 -2.00 1.42
CA ALA A 273 6.65 -2.16 2.87
C ALA A 273 5.35 -1.60 3.49
N CYS A 274 4.74 -0.61 2.85
CA CYS A 274 3.44 -0.04 3.24
C CYS A 274 2.24 -0.80 2.65
N GLY A 275 2.47 -1.86 1.85
CA GLY A 275 1.39 -2.71 1.31
C GLY A 275 0.93 -2.33 -0.10
N PHE A 276 1.62 -1.40 -0.78
CA PHE A 276 1.34 -1.05 -2.17
C PHE A 276 1.95 -2.09 -3.11
N GLN A 277 1.35 -3.27 -3.11
CA GLN A 277 1.71 -4.40 -3.97
C GLN A 277 0.57 -4.68 -4.95
N PRO A 278 0.87 -5.12 -6.19
CA PRO A 278 -0.18 -5.56 -7.09
C PRO A 278 -0.92 -6.75 -6.47
N ARG A 279 -2.24 -6.70 -6.53
CA ARG A 279 -3.08 -7.85 -6.20
C ARG A 279 -3.11 -8.77 -7.41
N ASP A 280 -2.85 -10.05 -7.20
CA ASP A 280 -3.04 -11.16 -8.14
C ASP A 280 -2.37 -11.10 -9.53
N ALA A 281 -2.91 -11.92 -10.45
CA ALA A 281 -2.31 -12.30 -11.73
C ALA A 281 -2.19 -11.18 -12.77
N HIS A 282 -2.77 -10.01 -12.58
CA HIS A 282 -2.74 -8.95 -13.59
C HIS A 282 -1.53 -8.03 -13.52
N ASN A 283 -0.72 -8.15 -12.46
CA ASN A 283 0.52 -7.38 -12.28
C ASN A 283 0.33 -5.86 -12.44
N GLU A 284 -0.85 -5.34 -12.11
CA GLU A 284 -1.22 -3.95 -12.27
C GLU A 284 -0.47 -3.09 -11.25
N GLN A 285 0.26 -2.10 -11.72
CA GLN A 285 0.98 -1.17 -10.86
C GLN A 285 0.00 -0.18 -10.22
N GLN A 286 0.04 -0.06 -8.90
CA GLN A 286 -0.77 0.92 -8.15
C GLN A 286 -0.17 2.33 -8.18
N ILE A 287 1.16 2.43 -8.32
CA ILE A 287 1.91 3.69 -8.31
C ILE A 287 2.86 3.79 -9.50
N TRP A 288 3.16 5.02 -9.91
CA TRP A 288 4.09 5.30 -11.01
C TRP A 288 5.53 5.02 -10.59
N SER A 289 6.25 4.24 -11.40
CA SER A 289 7.68 4.01 -11.24
C SER A 289 8.48 4.99 -12.11
N ILE A 290 9.56 5.54 -11.54
CA ILE A 290 10.48 6.41 -12.29
C ILE A 290 11.38 5.53 -13.14
N GLU A 291 11.46 5.82 -14.43
CA GLU A 291 12.33 5.10 -15.35
C GLU A 291 13.80 5.27 -14.96
N GLN A 292 14.53 4.18 -15.03
CA GLN A 292 15.98 4.14 -14.83
C GLN A 292 16.67 3.82 -16.16
N ASN A 293 17.80 4.48 -16.43
CA ASN A 293 18.63 4.09 -17.56
C ASN A 293 19.23 2.68 -17.34
N GLU A 294 19.66 2.02 -18.41
CA GLU A 294 20.15 0.63 -18.37
C GLU A 294 21.32 0.43 -17.39
N ARG A 295 22.20 1.44 -17.24
CA ARG A 295 23.34 1.39 -16.30
C ARG A 295 22.85 1.35 -14.85
N ASP A 296 21.80 2.09 -14.52
CA ASP A 296 21.31 2.27 -13.16
C ASP A 296 20.37 1.15 -12.71
N LYS A 297 19.69 0.46 -13.65
CA LYS A 297 18.73 -0.63 -13.35
C LYS A 297 19.28 -1.74 -12.45
N ASN A 298 20.59 -2.02 -12.55
CA ASN A 298 21.24 -3.09 -11.80
C ASN A 298 22.14 -2.58 -10.67
N THR A 299 22.26 -1.26 -10.48
CA THR A 299 23.21 -0.65 -9.55
C THR A 299 22.55 0.30 -8.54
N LYS A 300 21.39 0.85 -8.87
CA LYS A 300 20.68 1.80 -8.00
C LYS A 300 19.27 1.31 -7.67
N PRO A 301 18.78 1.59 -6.44
CA PRO A 301 17.42 1.27 -6.06
C PRO A 301 16.39 1.98 -6.95
N GLN A 302 15.33 1.25 -7.32
CA GLN A 302 14.16 1.80 -8.01
C GLN A 302 13.47 2.85 -7.16
N ARG A 303 12.98 3.92 -7.80
CA ARG A 303 12.17 4.97 -7.18
C ARG A 303 10.79 5.00 -7.81
N SER A 304 9.81 5.47 -7.02
CA SER A 304 8.43 5.64 -7.44
C SER A 304 7.90 7.00 -6.99
N LEU A 305 6.88 7.51 -7.69
CA LEU A 305 6.07 8.60 -7.20
C LEU A 305 5.16 8.07 -6.09
N THR A 306 4.96 8.84 -5.03
CA THR A 306 4.12 8.39 -3.90
C THR A 306 2.64 8.40 -4.28
N GLY A 307 1.93 7.31 -3.97
CA GLY A 307 0.47 7.23 -4.14
C GLY A 307 -0.32 7.83 -2.97
N THR A 308 0.37 8.10 -1.85
CA THR A 308 -0.16 8.67 -0.61
C THR A 308 0.98 9.11 0.29
N ALA A 309 0.76 10.13 1.13
CA ALA A 309 1.74 10.55 2.13
C ALA A 309 1.99 9.50 3.23
N GLU A 310 1.11 8.51 3.39
CA GLU A 310 1.35 7.34 4.25
C GLU A 310 2.75 6.76 4.04
N ILE A 311 3.17 6.58 2.78
CA ILE A 311 4.43 5.95 2.43
C ILE A 311 5.65 6.74 2.98
N PRO A 312 5.83 8.04 2.67
CA PRO A 312 6.96 8.79 3.22
C PRO A 312 6.83 9.07 4.72
N LEU A 313 5.62 9.19 5.30
CA LEU A 313 5.43 9.39 6.74
C LEU A 313 5.84 8.12 7.51
N ALA A 314 5.47 6.93 7.05
CA ALA A 314 5.94 5.67 7.60
C ALA A 314 7.47 5.55 7.49
N ALA A 315 8.04 5.95 6.34
CA ALA A 315 9.48 5.86 6.08
C ALA A 315 10.33 6.75 7.00
N MET A 316 9.77 7.78 7.62
CA MET A 316 10.51 8.63 8.58
C MET A 316 11.14 7.83 9.73
N TYR A 317 10.54 6.70 10.09
CA TYR A 317 11.00 5.84 11.18
C TYR A 317 11.57 4.50 10.70
N ALA A 318 11.78 4.33 9.40
CA ALA A 318 12.36 3.11 8.84
C ALA A 318 13.78 2.86 9.38
N GLY A 319 14.02 1.65 9.91
CA GLY A 319 15.29 1.24 10.51
C GLY A 319 15.63 1.92 11.83
N ARG A 320 14.67 2.57 12.49
CA ARG A 320 14.88 3.27 13.76
C ARG A 320 14.34 2.49 14.95
N ASP A 321 15.06 2.62 16.07
CA ASP A 321 14.57 2.25 17.40
C ASP A 321 13.97 3.52 18.05
N MET A 322 12.68 3.52 18.33
CA MET A 322 11.94 4.57 19.04
C MET A 322 11.94 4.25 20.54
N ASN A 323 11.93 5.28 21.38
CA ASN A 323 11.69 5.07 22.80
C ASN A 323 10.16 4.95 23.04
N ALA A 324 9.73 4.08 23.92
CA ALA A 324 8.31 3.96 24.29
C ALA A 324 7.68 5.28 24.78
N SER A 325 8.49 6.16 25.42
CA SER A 325 8.04 7.48 25.85
C SER A 325 7.78 8.49 24.71
N GLU A 326 8.20 8.17 23.47
CA GLU A 326 7.92 9.00 22.29
C GLU A 326 6.54 8.70 21.68
N LEU A 327 5.95 7.56 22.05
CA LEU A 327 4.63 7.14 21.56
C LEU A 327 3.50 7.76 22.40
N PRO A 328 2.36 8.09 21.78
CA PRO A 328 2.08 7.95 20.35
C PRO A 328 2.73 9.04 19.51
N ILE A 329 3.15 8.68 18.28
CA ILE A 329 3.60 9.65 17.30
C ILE A 329 2.47 9.90 16.31
N LYS A 330 2.06 11.17 16.16
CA LYS A 330 0.94 11.60 15.33
C LYS A 330 1.44 12.58 14.27
N LEU A 331 1.35 12.22 13.00
CA LEU A 331 1.85 12.98 11.86
C LEU A 331 0.71 13.29 10.88
N VAL A 332 0.68 14.51 10.35
CA VAL A 332 -0.22 14.91 9.26
C VAL A 332 0.58 15.55 8.14
N GLY A 333 0.34 15.14 6.89
CA GLY A 333 1.04 15.68 5.74
C GLY A 333 0.13 15.89 4.53
N ALA A 334 0.22 17.06 3.91
CA ALA A 334 -0.37 17.30 2.59
C ALA A 334 0.66 16.95 1.52
N SER A 335 0.25 16.19 0.50
CA SER A 335 1.10 15.81 -0.62
C SER A 335 0.34 15.70 -1.92
N ARG A 336 1.05 15.86 -3.04
CA ARG A 336 0.58 15.32 -4.32
C ARG A 336 0.68 13.81 -4.26
N CYS A 337 -0.33 13.14 -4.76
CA CYS A 337 -0.46 11.69 -4.81
C CYS A 337 -0.61 11.26 -6.25
N TYR A 338 0.08 10.18 -6.64
CA TYR A 338 0.15 9.70 -8.02
C TYR A 338 -0.29 8.25 -8.07
N ARG A 339 -1.33 7.96 -8.88
CA ARG A 339 -1.85 6.60 -9.03
C ARG A 339 -1.95 6.22 -10.50
N ALA A 340 -1.52 5.01 -10.83
CA ALA A 340 -1.56 4.52 -12.20
C ALA A 340 -2.99 4.18 -12.65
N GLU A 341 -3.93 3.97 -11.70
CA GLU A 341 -5.36 3.66 -11.94
C GLU A 341 -5.55 2.53 -12.98
N ALA A 342 -4.62 1.56 -12.97
CA ALA A 342 -4.66 0.43 -13.88
C ALA A 342 -5.96 -0.37 -13.68
N GLY A 343 -6.58 -0.81 -14.77
CA GLY A 343 -7.82 -1.60 -14.72
C GLY A 343 -9.11 -0.82 -14.45
N SER A 344 -9.03 0.48 -14.14
CA SER A 344 -10.23 1.26 -13.85
C SER A 344 -11.09 1.47 -15.09
N ARG A 345 -12.37 1.06 -15.01
CA ARG A 345 -13.38 1.21 -16.07
C ARG A 345 -14.71 1.68 -15.47
N GLY A 346 -15.49 2.44 -16.23
CA GLY A 346 -16.84 2.81 -15.85
C GLY A 346 -17.02 4.28 -15.48
N VAL A 347 -18.08 4.58 -14.69
CA VAL A 347 -18.54 5.96 -14.39
C VAL A 347 -17.54 6.74 -13.56
N ASP A 348 -16.81 6.05 -12.69
CA ASP A 348 -15.83 6.65 -11.77
C ASP A 348 -14.63 7.26 -12.51
N THR A 349 -14.47 6.96 -13.79
CA THR A 349 -13.37 7.47 -14.62
C THR A 349 -13.60 8.89 -15.14
N LYS A 350 -14.76 9.51 -14.88
CA LYS A 350 -15.07 10.87 -15.34
C LYS A 350 -14.87 11.90 -14.22
N GLY A 351 -14.34 13.07 -14.60
CA GLY A 351 -14.18 14.20 -13.71
C GLY A 351 -13.08 14.03 -12.67
N LEU A 352 -13.33 14.48 -11.43
CA LEU A 352 -12.36 14.57 -10.35
C LEU A 352 -12.33 13.32 -9.42
N TYR A 353 -13.24 12.37 -9.60
CA TYR A 353 -13.39 11.28 -8.66
C TYR A 353 -12.24 10.26 -8.75
N ARG A 354 -11.76 9.97 -9.96
CA ARG A 354 -10.65 9.05 -10.22
C ARG A 354 -9.66 9.69 -11.19
N VAL A 355 -8.51 10.08 -10.67
CA VAL A 355 -7.49 10.86 -11.38
C VAL A 355 -6.09 10.32 -11.09
N HIS A 356 -5.15 10.57 -12.03
CA HIS A 356 -3.77 10.09 -11.92
C HIS A 356 -2.91 10.91 -10.95
N GLU A 357 -3.24 12.17 -10.73
CA GLU A 357 -2.56 13.05 -9.77
C GLU A 357 -3.59 13.87 -8.99
N PHE A 358 -3.41 13.96 -7.68
CA PHE A 358 -4.31 14.72 -6.81
C PHE A 358 -3.62 15.11 -5.48
N THR A 359 -4.17 16.14 -4.82
CA THR A 359 -3.75 16.53 -3.48
C THR A 359 -4.51 15.73 -2.42
N LYS A 360 -3.78 15.22 -1.42
CA LYS A 360 -4.34 14.51 -0.26
C LYS A 360 -3.68 14.99 1.02
N VAL A 361 -4.46 15.19 2.06
CA VAL A 361 -3.98 15.35 3.43
C VAL A 361 -4.11 14.02 4.15
N GLU A 362 -2.99 13.47 4.57
CA GLU A 362 -2.89 12.14 5.18
C GLU A 362 -2.46 12.22 6.63
N LEU A 363 -3.09 11.42 7.45
CA LEU A 363 -2.78 11.19 8.86
C LEU A 363 -2.04 9.86 9.00
N PHE A 364 -0.97 9.85 9.78
CA PHE A 364 -0.19 8.65 10.05
C PHE A 364 0.24 8.60 11.50
N GLY A 365 -0.09 7.52 12.19
CA GLY A 365 0.20 7.35 13.61
C GLY A 365 1.00 6.08 13.92
N TRP A 366 1.86 6.20 14.94
CA TRP A 366 2.55 5.09 15.58
C TRP A 366 2.05 4.95 17.01
N ALA A 367 1.51 3.77 17.36
CA ALA A 367 1.06 3.41 18.70
C ALA A 367 1.93 2.29 19.28
N ASP A 368 2.01 2.19 20.60
CA ASP A 368 2.66 1.04 21.22
C ASP A 368 1.81 -0.22 21.01
N SER A 369 2.48 -1.37 20.88
CA SER A 369 1.84 -2.68 20.69
C SER A 369 1.69 -3.47 21.99
N VAL A 370 2.00 -2.87 23.14
CA VAL A 370 1.82 -3.51 24.45
C VAL A 370 0.35 -3.53 24.81
N ASP A 371 -0.14 -4.66 25.32
CA ASP A 371 -1.49 -4.77 25.87
C ASP A 371 -1.72 -3.73 26.97
N GLY A 372 -2.82 -2.98 26.86
CA GLY A 372 -3.14 -1.89 27.76
C GLY A 372 -2.38 -0.59 27.50
N ALA A 373 -1.65 -0.46 26.37
CA ALA A 373 -1.09 0.83 25.93
C ALA A 373 -2.20 1.87 25.73
N VAL A 374 -1.95 3.12 26.21
CA VAL A 374 -2.89 4.25 26.06
C VAL A 374 -2.13 5.44 25.48
N PRO A 375 -2.51 5.92 24.29
CA PRO A 375 -3.52 5.36 23.41
C PRO A 375 -3.07 4.07 22.71
N SER A 376 -3.99 3.13 22.55
CA SER A 376 -3.82 1.96 21.71
C SER A 376 -3.97 2.31 20.21
N SER A 377 -3.73 1.33 19.33
CA SER A 377 -4.03 1.51 17.89
C SER A 377 -5.52 1.74 17.63
N ASP A 378 -6.41 1.13 18.43
CA ASP A 378 -7.85 1.35 18.33
C ASP A 378 -8.27 2.75 18.80
N ASP A 379 -7.66 3.28 19.88
CA ASP A 379 -7.90 4.65 20.32
C ASP A 379 -7.48 5.67 19.26
N MET A 380 -6.32 5.46 18.66
CA MET A 380 -5.84 6.32 17.58
C MET A 380 -6.71 6.23 16.32
N PHE A 381 -7.19 5.04 15.99
CA PHE A 381 -8.12 4.83 14.89
C PHE A 381 -9.45 5.57 15.11
N ASN A 382 -10.00 5.51 16.32
CA ASN A 382 -11.21 6.24 16.69
C ASN A 382 -10.97 7.76 16.64
N GLU A 383 -9.83 8.26 17.15
CA GLU A 383 -9.47 9.69 17.05
C GLU A 383 -9.40 10.17 15.60
N LEU A 384 -8.85 9.34 14.71
CA LEU A 384 -8.79 9.58 13.27
C LEU A 384 -10.18 9.71 12.65
N LEU A 385 -11.05 8.75 12.95
CA LEU A 385 -12.44 8.75 12.49
C LEU A 385 -13.22 9.95 13.00
N ASP A 386 -13.08 10.30 14.28
CA ASP A 386 -13.70 11.48 14.86
C ASP A 386 -13.28 12.77 14.14
N MET A 387 -12.02 12.87 13.75
CA MET A 387 -11.51 14.01 12.98
C MET A 387 -12.08 14.04 11.56
N GLN A 388 -12.16 12.89 10.90
CA GLN A 388 -12.77 12.78 9.56
C GLN A 388 -14.25 13.15 9.60
N MET A 389 -14.98 12.66 10.60
CA MET A 389 -16.39 12.99 10.80
C MET A 389 -16.58 14.48 11.15
N GLU A 390 -15.74 15.08 12.00
CA GLU A 390 -15.73 16.53 12.28
C GLU A 390 -15.59 17.34 10.99
N ILE A 391 -14.61 17.00 10.16
CA ILE A 391 -14.33 17.69 8.89
C ILE A 391 -15.54 17.61 7.95
N LEU A 392 -16.06 16.42 7.70
CA LEU A 392 -17.16 16.20 6.75
C LEU A 392 -18.50 16.78 7.26
N THR A 393 -18.74 16.71 8.56
CA THR A 393 -19.92 17.31 9.19
C THR A 393 -19.91 18.83 9.04
N ALA A 394 -18.76 19.46 9.30
CA ALA A 394 -18.61 20.91 9.17
C ALA A 394 -18.64 21.40 7.70
N LEU A 395 -18.29 20.54 6.73
CA LEU A 395 -18.46 20.80 5.31
C LEU A 395 -19.92 20.63 4.84
N ASN A 396 -20.82 20.22 5.74
CA ASN A 396 -22.25 19.99 5.47
C ASN A 396 -22.50 18.99 4.32
N LEU A 397 -21.62 17.98 4.18
CA LEU A 397 -21.78 16.96 3.15
C LEU A 397 -22.63 15.79 3.70
N PRO A 398 -23.64 15.33 2.93
CA PRO A 398 -24.37 14.12 3.29
C PRO A 398 -23.45 12.90 3.10
N CYS A 399 -23.15 12.19 4.20
CA CYS A 399 -22.21 11.08 4.20
C CYS A 399 -22.75 9.85 4.94
N ARG A 400 -22.15 8.69 4.67
CA ARG A 400 -22.30 7.45 5.46
C ARG A 400 -20.93 6.90 5.85
N VAL A 401 -20.86 6.31 7.04
CA VAL A 401 -19.66 5.65 7.57
C VAL A 401 -19.86 4.15 7.48
N LEU A 402 -18.90 3.46 6.86
CA LEU A 402 -18.96 2.02 6.60
C LEU A 402 -17.80 1.29 7.29
N GLU A 403 -18.09 0.17 7.94
CA GLU A 403 -17.08 -0.83 8.30
C GLU A 403 -16.81 -1.71 7.07
N MET A 404 -15.59 -1.70 6.55
CA MET A 404 -15.24 -2.35 5.30
C MET A 404 -15.00 -3.85 5.47
N PRO A 405 -15.47 -4.68 4.52
CA PRO A 405 -15.32 -6.13 4.56
C PRO A 405 -13.90 -6.58 4.22
N SER A 406 -13.59 -7.83 4.57
CA SER A 406 -12.28 -8.44 4.35
C SER A 406 -11.83 -8.40 2.89
N GLY A 407 -12.76 -8.56 1.93
CA GLY A 407 -12.49 -8.53 0.49
C GLY A 407 -11.94 -7.20 -0.03
N ASP A 408 -12.23 -6.08 0.65
CA ASP A 408 -11.84 -4.72 0.26
C ASP A 408 -10.64 -4.15 1.05
N LEU A 409 -10.10 -4.93 1.99
CA LEU A 409 -8.92 -4.48 2.72
C LEU A 409 -7.66 -4.44 1.84
N GLY A 410 -6.90 -3.36 1.91
CA GLY A 410 -5.53 -3.31 1.39
C GLY A 410 -4.60 -4.28 2.13
N ALA A 411 -3.46 -4.67 1.55
CA ALA A 411 -2.59 -5.71 2.11
C ALA A 411 -2.16 -5.45 3.57
N SER A 412 -1.95 -4.19 3.94
CA SER A 412 -1.48 -3.79 5.28
C SER A 412 -2.58 -3.73 6.33
N ALA A 413 -3.82 -3.40 5.96
CA ALA A 413 -4.90 -3.16 6.91
C ALA A 413 -5.41 -4.45 7.58
N THR A 414 -5.64 -4.41 8.89
CA THR A 414 -6.40 -5.45 9.62
C THR A 414 -7.87 -5.08 9.70
N ARG A 415 -8.16 -3.77 9.75
CA ARG A 415 -9.48 -3.17 9.85
C ARG A 415 -9.49 -1.85 9.11
N LYS A 416 -10.61 -1.54 8.46
CA LYS A 416 -10.76 -0.32 7.66
C LYS A 416 -12.18 0.21 7.80
N ARG A 417 -12.32 1.55 7.92
CA ARG A 417 -13.56 2.26 7.75
C ARG A 417 -13.43 3.28 6.63
N ASP A 418 -14.46 3.31 5.77
CA ASP A 418 -14.59 4.32 4.74
C ASP A 418 -15.74 5.26 5.07
N ILE A 419 -15.61 6.53 4.67
CA ILE A 419 -16.72 7.46 4.68
C ILE A 419 -16.98 7.84 3.22
N GLU A 420 -18.23 7.64 2.82
CA GLU A 420 -18.71 7.96 1.49
C GLU A 420 -19.64 9.17 1.54
N ALA A 421 -19.53 10.08 0.57
CA ALA A 421 -20.46 11.18 0.37
C ALA A 421 -21.43 10.86 -0.76
N LEU A 422 -22.60 11.51 -0.76
CA LEU A 422 -23.53 11.46 -1.89
C LEU A 422 -23.05 12.35 -3.04
N PHE A 423 -23.13 11.82 -4.25
CA PHE A 423 -22.84 12.53 -5.51
C PHE A 423 -24.09 12.53 -6.39
N PRO A 424 -24.82 13.65 -6.49
CA PRO A 424 -26.02 13.76 -7.32
C PRO A 424 -25.87 13.24 -8.73
N SER A 425 -24.76 13.56 -9.39
CA SER A 425 -24.47 13.15 -10.77
C SER A 425 -24.28 11.63 -10.97
N ARG A 426 -24.07 10.88 -9.90
CA ARG A 426 -23.90 9.41 -9.94
C ARG A 426 -25.22 8.66 -9.76
N LEU A 427 -26.26 9.34 -9.28
CA LEU A 427 -27.56 8.72 -9.11
C LEU A 427 -28.11 8.24 -10.47
N ARG A 428 -28.35 6.96 -10.57
CA ARG A 428 -28.91 6.33 -11.75
C ARG A 428 -30.33 5.84 -11.45
N ALA A 429 -31.23 5.98 -12.43
CA ALA A 429 -32.49 5.26 -12.35
C ALA A 429 -32.18 3.78 -12.14
N ALA A 430 -32.87 3.14 -11.22
CA ALA A 430 -32.65 1.75 -10.83
C ALA A 430 -32.70 0.79 -12.05
N SER A 431 -31.57 0.63 -12.70
CA SER A 431 -31.36 -0.39 -13.73
C SER A 431 -30.68 -1.56 -13.02
N GLY A 432 -31.42 -2.68 -12.88
CA GLY A 432 -31.09 -3.87 -12.14
C GLY A 432 -29.69 -4.44 -12.36
N GLY A 433 -28.75 -3.94 -11.61
CA GLY A 433 -27.38 -4.44 -11.51
C GLY A 433 -27.08 -4.74 -10.05
N ALA A 434 -26.81 -5.99 -9.79
CA ALA A 434 -26.75 -6.63 -8.49
C ALA A 434 -25.54 -6.22 -7.65
N ALA A 435 -25.65 -5.11 -6.94
CA ALA A 435 -24.97 -4.99 -5.65
C ALA A 435 -26.04 -5.17 -4.58
N THR A 436 -25.81 -6.04 -3.61
CA THR A 436 -26.66 -6.14 -2.42
C THR A 436 -26.67 -4.76 -1.75
N PRO A 437 -27.85 -4.14 -1.57
CA PRO A 437 -27.91 -2.81 -0.99
C PRO A 437 -27.42 -2.86 0.46
N VAL A 438 -26.44 -1.99 0.78
CA VAL A 438 -25.94 -1.80 2.15
C VAL A 438 -27.04 -1.18 3.01
N ASP A 439 -27.93 -0.41 2.38
CA ASP A 439 -29.06 0.25 3.00
C ASP A 439 -30.37 -0.12 2.29
N PRO A 440 -31.14 -1.06 2.85
CA PRO A 440 -32.39 -1.54 2.26
C PRO A 440 -33.47 -0.47 2.11
N GLU A 441 -33.47 0.59 2.94
CA GLU A 441 -34.50 1.64 2.94
C GLU A 441 -34.29 2.63 1.78
N ILE A 442 -33.03 2.85 1.40
CA ILE A 442 -32.66 3.81 0.36
C ILE A 442 -31.72 3.22 -0.71
N HIS A 443 -31.92 1.94 -1.00
CA HIS A 443 -31.11 1.18 -1.98
C HIS A 443 -30.96 1.86 -3.34
N TYR A 444 -31.93 2.70 -3.75
CA TYR A 444 -31.84 3.45 -4.99
C TYR A 444 -30.69 4.49 -4.99
N LEU A 445 -30.22 4.90 -3.82
CA LEU A 445 -29.08 5.83 -3.66
C LEU A 445 -27.72 5.12 -3.70
N GLU A 446 -27.67 3.77 -3.75
CA GLU A 446 -26.39 3.04 -3.66
C GLU A 446 -25.38 3.47 -4.72
N SER A 447 -25.84 3.75 -5.95
CA SER A 447 -24.96 4.25 -7.01
C SER A 447 -24.44 5.66 -6.78
N ALA A 448 -25.08 6.44 -5.91
CA ALA A 448 -24.73 7.83 -5.65
C ALA A 448 -23.67 8.00 -4.55
N TRP A 449 -23.46 6.99 -3.72
CA TRP A 449 -22.42 7.01 -2.70
C TRP A 449 -21.03 6.87 -3.32
N GLY A 450 -20.06 7.58 -2.77
CA GLY A 450 -18.70 7.52 -3.22
C GLY A 450 -17.70 7.85 -2.12
N GLU A 451 -16.66 7.03 -1.97
CA GLU A 451 -15.61 7.18 -0.96
C GLU A 451 -14.92 8.54 -1.08
N VAL A 452 -14.90 9.29 0.02
CA VAL A 452 -14.19 10.57 0.16
C VAL A 452 -13.06 10.51 1.19
N THR A 453 -13.10 9.54 2.11
CA THR A 453 -12.02 9.32 3.09
C THR A 453 -12.06 7.90 3.61
N SER A 454 -10.90 7.43 4.12
CA SER A 454 -10.74 6.12 4.75
C SER A 454 -9.82 6.20 5.95
N ALA A 455 -9.95 5.25 6.89
CA ALA A 455 -9.02 5.03 7.98
C ALA A 455 -8.73 3.54 8.14
N SER A 456 -7.49 3.18 8.51
CA SER A 456 -7.05 1.78 8.63
C SER A 456 -6.16 1.58 9.86
N ILE A 457 -6.32 0.42 10.51
CA ILE A 457 -5.35 -0.13 11.46
C ILE A 457 -4.48 -1.13 10.70
N CYS A 458 -3.16 -0.97 10.78
CA CYS A 458 -2.21 -1.85 10.10
C CYS A 458 -1.40 -2.72 11.07
N THR A 459 -1.62 -2.62 12.37
CA THR A 459 -0.85 -3.30 13.42
C THR A 459 0.66 -3.23 13.14
N ASP A 460 1.40 -4.31 13.26
CA ASP A 460 2.85 -4.35 13.05
C ASP A 460 3.28 -4.69 11.60
N TYR A 461 2.34 -4.71 10.64
CA TYR A 461 2.64 -5.04 9.25
C TYR A 461 3.73 -4.15 8.64
N GLN A 462 3.59 -2.83 8.80
CA GLN A 462 4.51 -1.85 8.23
C GLN A 462 5.79 -1.75 9.06
N SER A 463 5.69 -1.75 10.39
CA SER A 463 6.84 -1.67 11.28
C SER A 463 7.81 -2.84 11.10
N ARG A 464 7.31 -4.07 10.92
CA ARG A 464 8.13 -5.25 10.60
C ARG A 464 8.85 -5.14 9.26
N ARG A 465 8.19 -4.59 8.24
CA ARG A 465 8.76 -4.41 6.89
C ARG A 465 9.76 -3.25 6.82
N LEU A 466 9.52 -2.21 7.61
CA LEU A 466 10.37 -1.04 7.74
C LEU A 466 11.46 -1.20 8.82
N ALA A 467 11.47 -2.31 9.57
CA ALA A 467 12.33 -2.56 10.73
C ALA A 467 12.31 -1.41 11.76
N ALA A 468 11.14 -0.78 11.95
CA ALA A 468 10.90 0.21 12.98
C ALA A 468 10.55 -0.50 14.28
N ARG A 469 11.27 -0.18 15.37
CA ARG A 469 11.12 -0.88 16.65
C ARG A 469 10.92 0.08 17.80
N VAL A 470 10.37 -0.42 18.90
CA VAL A 470 10.20 0.31 20.17
C VAL A 470 11.01 -0.38 21.25
N ARG A 471 11.70 0.42 22.07
CA ARG A 471 12.46 -0.03 23.26
C ARG A 471 11.96 0.70 24.51
N GLY A 472 12.10 0.06 25.66
CA GLY A 472 11.69 0.61 26.96
C GLY A 472 10.19 0.43 27.26
N GLY A 473 9.67 1.21 28.20
CA GLY A 473 8.27 1.09 28.64
C GLY A 473 8.01 -0.16 29.50
N GLY A 474 9.02 -0.67 30.21
CA GLY A 474 8.91 -1.87 31.06
C GLY A 474 9.07 -3.20 30.31
N ALA A 475 9.07 -3.21 28.98
CA ALA A 475 9.35 -4.40 28.20
C ALA A 475 10.87 -4.70 28.15
N LYS A 476 11.24 -5.97 28.42
CA LYS A 476 12.65 -6.41 28.38
C LYS A 476 13.20 -6.50 26.97
N GLU A 477 12.34 -6.70 25.97
CA GLU A 477 12.71 -6.91 24.57
C GLU A 477 12.16 -5.79 23.68
N SER A 478 12.83 -5.56 22.55
CA SER A 478 12.33 -4.65 21.54
C SER A 478 11.12 -5.25 20.83
N ARG A 479 10.13 -4.43 20.51
CA ARG A 479 8.87 -4.80 19.88
C ARG A 479 8.59 -3.97 18.64
N PHE A 480 7.65 -4.39 17.82
CA PHE A 480 7.19 -3.66 16.65
C PHE A 480 5.96 -2.83 17.01
N PRO A 481 6.00 -1.49 16.85
CA PRO A 481 4.83 -0.65 17.09
C PRO A 481 3.72 -0.92 16.08
N HIS A 482 2.49 -0.63 16.46
CA HIS A 482 1.36 -0.61 15.55
C HIS A 482 1.31 0.68 14.76
N THR A 483 0.82 0.61 13.53
CA THR A 483 0.56 1.78 12.68
C THR A 483 -0.92 1.94 12.39
N VAL A 484 -1.34 3.20 12.31
CA VAL A 484 -2.69 3.62 11.96
C VAL A 484 -2.56 4.73 10.93
N ASN A 485 -3.36 4.68 9.88
CA ASN A 485 -3.36 5.72 8.86
C ASN A 485 -4.79 6.08 8.45
N GLY A 486 -4.93 7.26 7.86
CA GLY A 486 -6.20 7.69 7.31
C GLY A 486 -6.11 9.00 6.56
N THR A 487 -7.06 9.20 5.67
CA THR A 487 -7.17 10.39 4.85
C THR A 487 -7.94 11.46 5.61
N ALA A 488 -7.32 12.59 5.96
CA ALA A 488 -8.05 13.75 6.47
C ALA A 488 -8.82 14.47 5.35
N MET A 489 -8.27 14.48 4.12
CA MET A 489 -8.88 15.14 2.98
C MET A 489 -8.39 14.53 1.66
N ALA A 490 -9.27 13.87 0.90
CA ALA A 490 -9.05 13.56 -0.51
C ALA A 490 -9.60 14.72 -1.35
N VAL A 491 -8.76 15.72 -1.59
CA VAL A 491 -9.20 17.03 -2.05
C VAL A 491 -10.10 16.99 -3.29
N PRO A 492 -9.76 16.30 -4.41
CA PRO A 492 -10.61 16.37 -5.60
C PRO A 492 -11.98 15.70 -5.40
N ARG A 493 -12.08 14.66 -4.59
CA ARG A 493 -13.36 14.00 -4.29
C ARG A 493 -14.26 14.88 -3.42
N VAL A 494 -13.68 15.49 -2.37
CA VAL A 494 -14.41 16.42 -1.50
C VAL A 494 -14.78 17.68 -2.24
N LEU A 495 -13.90 18.21 -3.09
CA LEU A 495 -14.18 19.35 -3.96
C LEU A 495 -15.36 19.04 -4.90
N ALA A 496 -15.35 17.88 -5.56
CA ALA A 496 -16.46 17.43 -6.39
C ALA A 496 -17.77 17.31 -5.59
N ALA A 497 -17.71 16.73 -4.38
CA ALA A 497 -18.88 16.64 -3.50
C ALA A 497 -19.43 18.03 -3.11
N ILE A 498 -18.56 19.00 -2.82
CA ILE A 498 -18.97 20.38 -2.51
C ILE A 498 -19.63 21.03 -3.75
N LEU A 499 -19.03 20.91 -4.94
CA LEU A 499 -19.62 21.47 -6.17
C LEU A 499 -21.03 20.90 -6.41
N GLU A 500 -21.22 19.60 -6.27
CA GLU A 500 -22.49 18.94 -6.56
C GLU A 500 -23.56 19.20 -5.49
N ASN A 501 -23.21 19.11 -4.20
CA ASN A 501 -24.16 19.29 -3.10
C ASN A 501 -24.43 20.76 -2.78
N GLY A 502 -23.45 21.65 -2.98
CA GLY A 502 -23.57 23.09 -2.77
C GLY A 502 -24.17 23.85 -3.95
N TRP A 503 -24.51 23.17 -5.06
CA TRP A 503 -25.06 23.82 -6.26
C TRP A 503 -26.48 24.37 -6.02
N ASP A 504 -26.65 25.68 -6.12
CA ASP A 504 -27.90 26.42 -6.17
C ASP A 504 -28.21 26.74 -7.63
N ALA A 505 -29.13 25.99 -8.23
CA ALA A 505 -29.48 26.12 -9.64
C ALA A 505 -30.25 27.39 -9.94
N GLU A 506 -31.00 27.97 -8.99
CA GLU A 506 -31.77 29.20 -9.20
C GLU A 506 -30.84 30.42 -9.28
N ARG A 507 -29.80 30.42 -8.44
CA ARG A 507 -28.80 31.48 -8.39
C ARG A 507 -27.63 31.25 -9.35
N GLY A 508 -27.45 30.03 -9.84
CA GLY A 508 -26.31 29.66 -10.69
C GLY A 508 -24.98 29.75 -9.94
N VAL A 509 -24.94 29.39 -8.66
CA VAL A 509 -23.75 29.47 -7.77
C VAL A 509 -23.54 28.20 -7.00
N VAL A 510 -22.31 27.97 -6.56
CA VAL A 510 -21.96 26.96 -5.56
C VAL A 510 -21.82 27.65 -4.21
N VAL A 511 -22.60 27.24 -3.21
CA VAL A 511 -22.51 27.75 -1.84
C VAL A 511 -21.26 27.16 -1.18
N ILE A 512 -20.40 28.04 -0.63
CA ILE A 512 -19.17 27.64 0.06
C ILE A 512 -19.52 27.29 1.52
N PRO A 513 -19.12 26.09 2.00
CA PRO A 513 -19.25 25.74 3.42
C PRO A 513 -18.63 26.80 4.32
N GLU A 514 -19.33 27.17 5.38
CA GLU A 514 -18.94 28.28 6.27
C GLU A 514 -17.50 28.15 6.79
N VAL A 515 -17.09 26.92 7.13
CA VAL A 515 -15.75 26.61 7.69
C VAL A 515 -14.62 26.86 6.68
N LEU A 516 -14.91 26.95 5.38
CA LEU A 516 -13.92 27.24 4.33
C LEU A 516 -13.81 28.72 3.98
N ARG A 517 -14.82 29.55 4.29
CA ARG A 517 -14.86 30.98 3.96
C ARG A 517 -13.64 31.77 4.42
N PRO A 518 -13.08 31.53 5.63
CA PRO A 518 -11.84 32.20 6.06
C PRO A 518 -10.62 31.94 5.13
N TRP A 519 -10.63 30.83 4.42
CA TRP A 519 -9.57 30.41 3.48
C TRP A 519 -9.90 30.78 2.01
N MET A 520 -11.06 31.41 1.79
CA MET A 520 -11.63 31.82 0.51
C MET A 520 -11.92 33.33 0.48
N ASP A 521 -11.11 34.15 1.16
CA ASP A 521 -11.25 35.59 1.26
C ASP A 521 -12.64 36.06 1.72
N GLY A 522 -13.32 35.22 2.52
CA GLY A 522 -14.66 35.50 3.03
C GLY A 522 -15.80 35.24 2.05
N MET A 523 -15.52 34.69 0.86
CA MET A 523 -16.55 34.36 -0.13
C MET A 523 -17.58 33.37 0.42
N GLU A 524 -18.85 33.66 0.17
CA GLU A 524 -19.98 32.80 0.57
C GLU A 524 -20.43 31.87 -0.57
N SER A 525 -20.14 32.22 -1.81
CA SER A 525 -20.50 31.44 -3.00
C SER A 525 -19.54 31.67 -4.16
N ILE A 526 -19.46 30.70 -5.07
CA ILE A 526 -18.72 30.77 -6.33
C ILE A 526 -19.73 30.80 -7.47
N GLY A 527 -19.58 31.72 -8.40
CA GLY A 527 -20.45 31.91 -9.57
C GLY A 527 -20.78 33.37 -9.82
N ARG A 528 -21.63 33.62 -10.80
CA ARG A 528 -22.06 35.00 -11.12
C ARG A 528 -23.08 35.45 -10.07
N SER A 529 -22.72 36.45 -9.30
CA SER A 529 -23.64 37.22 -8.46
C SER A 529 -24.55 38.05 -9.33
#